data_3aa46ea1278f640fd98a7b4d31f85833
#
_entry.id   3aa46ea1278f640fd98a7b4d31f85833
#
_cell.length_a   1.000
_cell.length_b   1.000
_cell.length_c   1.000
_cell.angle_alpha   90.00
_cell.angle_beta   90.00
_cell.angle_gamma   90.00
#
_symmetry.space_group_name_H-M   'P 1'
#
loop_
_entity.id
_entity.type
_entity.pdbx_description
1 polymer ?
#
loop_
_entity_poly.entity_id
_entity_poly.type
_entity_poly.pdbx_seq_one_letter_code
_entity_poly.pdbx_strand_id
1 'polypeptide(L)'
;MRYFFLSISLIILLIGCSDYKTVEIISENQNSRIDYIVIHATSQDFDESLETLTKHSDYPVSSHYLIPESVREDENNYFGKELPVYRLVDEHRRAWHAGVSSWRDEVSLNDRSIGIEVVNEFDCEYTNDKNTDKSVDEIACQFLPFPVEQIDLLKLLLIDILERYPRIDPVDIVAHSDIAPDRKSDPGPYFPWKELYDIGIGAWYDMDTYDKYFQIFGTNLPDIESIQSALRVYGYPVEITGINDQQTKFGVRAFQLHFRPSNFSGDMDQESLAILFALIEKYRKHELNAFSGILNIV
;
A
#
# COMPACT_ATOMS: atom_id res chain seq x y z
N MET A 1 -67.39 0.88 11.18
CA MET A 1 -66.69 0.13 10.15
C MET A 1 -65.65 1.05 9.54
N ARG A 2 -64.34 0.87 9.91
CA ARG A 2 -63.22 1.64 9.32
C ARG A 2 -62.54 0.74 8.30
N TYR A 3 -62.56 1.15 7.03
CA TYR A 3 -61.85 0.46 5.95
C TYR A 3 -60.38 0.85 5.98
N PHE A 4 -59.51 -0.12 6.24
CA PHE A 4 -58.08 -0.01 6.10
C PHE A 4 -57.72 -0.26 4.61
N PHE A 5 -57.30 0.76 3.91
CA PHE A 5 -56.69 0.60 2.58
C PHE A 5 -55.22 0.22 2.74
N LEU A 6 -54.90 -1.02 2.38
CA LEU A 6 -53.52 -1.50 2.25
C LEU A 6 -53.00 -1.01 0.90
N SER A 7 -52.08 -0.05 0.88
CA SER A 7 -51.36 0.35 -0.32
C SER A 7 -50.28 -0.69 -0.59
N ILE A 8 -50.44 -1.52 -1.60
CA ILE A 8 -49.39 -2.40 -2.13
C ILE A 8 -48.52 -1.53 -3.08
N SER A 9 -47.35 -1.15 -2.61
CA SER A 9 -46.33 -0.53 -3.45
C SER A 9 -45.69 -1.60 -4.36
N LEU A 10 -46.05 -1.59 -5.63
CA LEU A 10 -45.46 -2.42 -6.67
C LEU A 10 -44.06 -1.90 -6.98
N ILE A 11 -42.99 -2.56 -6.49
CA ILE A 11 -41.62 -2.31 -6.90
C ILE A 11 -41.44 -2.91 -8.29
N ILE A 12 -41.49 -2.06 -9.33
CA ILE A 12 -41.13 -2.45 -10.69
C ILE A 12 -39.60 -2.52 -10.76
N LEU A 13 -39.05 -3.72 -10.64
CA LEU A 13 -37.68 -4.01 -11.07
C LEU A 13 -37.62 -3.79 -12.58
N LEU A 14 -37.01 -2.69 -13.02
CA LEU A 14 -36.60 -2.48 -14.41
C LEU A 14 -35.50 -3.50 -14.74
N ILE A 15 -35.91 -4.70 -15.12
CA ILE A 15 -35.02 -5.67 -15.78
C ILE A 15 -34.76 -5.09 -17.18
N GLY A 16 -33.54 -4.61 -17.42
CA GLY A 16 -33.12 -4.17 -18.74
C GLY A 16 -33.32 -5.36 -19.71
N CYS A 17 -34.27 -5.26 -20.62
CA CYS A 17 -34.42 -6.22 -21.73
C CYS A 17 -33.23 -6.05 -22.69
N SER A 18 -32.30 -7.00 -22.70
CA SER A 18 -31.38 -7.15 -23.81
C SER A 18 -32.10 -7.83 -24.95
N ASP A 19 -31.89 -7.36 -26.20
CA ASP A 19 -32.50 -7.93 -27.41
C ASP A 19 -31.94 -9.34 -27.76
N TYR A 20 -31.10 -9.92 -26.92
CA TYR A 20 -30.51 -11.25 -27.08
C TYR A 20 -30.69 -12.11 -25.82
N LYS A 21 -30.68 -13.42 -26.03
CA LYS A 21 -30.74 -14.42 -24.95
C LYS A 21 -29.33 -14.77 -24.52
N THR A 22 -29.07 -14.68 -23.19
CA THR A 22 -27.81 -15.12 -22.58
C THR A 22 -27.99 -16.50 -21.97
N VAL A 23 -27.04 -17.40 -22.26
CA VAL A 23 -26.86 -18.65 -21.53
C VAL A 23 -25.57 -18.51 -20.71
N GLU A 24 -25.68 -18.58 -19.40
CA GLU A 24 -24.53 -18.48 -18.52
C GLU A 24 -23.90 -19.88 -18.36
N ILE A 25 -22.64 -20.00 -18.74
CA ILE A 25 -21.77 -21.14 -18.48
C ILE A 25 -20.48 -20.60 -17.90
N ILE A 26 -20.29 -20.81 -16.60
CA ILE A 26 -19.15 -20.26 -15.86
C ILE A 26 -17.91 -21.11 -16.16
N SER A 27 -16.85 -20.45 -16.66
CA SER A 27 -15.54 -21.07 -16.85
C SER A 27 -14.83 -21.23 -15.51
N GLU A 28 -14.19 -22.37 -15.30
CA GLU A 28 -13.27 -22.57 -14.15
C GLU A 28 -11.93 -21.84 -14.37
N ASN A 29 -11.61 -21.43 -15.61
CA ASN A 29 -10.39 -20.71 -15.98
C ASN A 29 -10.57 -19.20 -15.79
N GLN A 30 -10.77 -18.76 -14.56
CA GLN A 30 -10.92 -17.36 -14.18
C GLN A 30 -10.31 -17.08 -12.81
N ASN A 31 -9.95 -15.84 -12.56
CA ASN A 31 -9.52 -15.36 -11.24
C ASN A 31 -10.03 -13.94 -10.99
N SER A 32 -9.88 -13.47 -9.75
CA SER A 32 -10.05 -12.05 -9.45
C SER A 32 -8.97 -11.23 -10.16
N ARG A 33 -9.32 -10.01 -10.58
CA ARG A 33 -8.37 -9.03 -11.10
C ARG A 33 -7.57 -8.37 -9.97
N ILE A 34 -8.14 -8.31 -8.77
CA ILE A 34 -7.54 -7.63 -7.62
C ILE A 34 -6.63 -8.61 -6.88
N ASP A 35 -5.35 -8.29 -6.85
CA ASP A 35 -4.30 -9.04 -6.19
C ASP A 35 -3.47 -8.17 -5.22
N TYR A 36 -3.69 -6.84 -5.19
CA TYR A 36 -2.92 -5.89 -4.38
C TYR A 36 -3.82 -4.91 -3.63
N ILE A 37 -3.36 -4.46 -2.48
CA ILE A 37 -3.86 -3.27 -1.78
C ILE A 37 -2.73 -2.27 -1.67
N VAL A 38 -2.97 -1.02 -2.09
CA VAL A 38 -2.00 0.07 -1.97
C VAL A 38 -2.54 1.10 -0.98
N ILE A 39 -1.78 1.33 0.07
CA ILE A 39 -2.09 2.32 1.10
C ILE A 39 -1.37 3.63 0.77
N HIS A 40 -2.15 4.71 0.81
CA HIS A 40 -1.71 6.07 0.57
C HIS A 40 -1.96 6.96 1.79
N ALA A 41 -1.29 8.11 1.84
CA ALA A 41 -1.67 9.24 2.67
C ALA A 41 -1.75 10.48 1.77
N THR A 42 -2.77 11.31 2.00
CA THR A 42 -3.19 12.31 1.02
C THR A 42 -2.28 13.54 0.90
N SER A 43 -1.47 13.88 1.92
CA SER A 43 -0.72 15.15 2.04
C SER A 43 -1.62 16.39 1.97
N GLN A 44 -2.90 16.24 2.23
CA GLN A 44 -3.94 17.26 2.13
C GLN A 44 -4.96 17.01 3.24
N ASP A 45 -5.74 18.04 3.59
CA ASP A 45 -6.93 17.86 4.43
C ASP A 45 -8.02 17.07 3.68
N PHE A 46 -9.10 16.76 4.38
CA PHE A 46 -10.18 15.96 3.79
C PHE A 46 -10.87 16.64 2.61
N ASP A 47 -11.18 17.92 2.69
CA ASP A 47 -11.95 18.62 1.65
C ASP A 47 -11.13 18.75 0.36
N GLU A 48 -9.86 19.10 0.49
CA GLU A 48 -8.90 19.12 -0.62
C GLU A 48 -8.69 17.70 -1.20
N SER A 49 -8.56 16.70 -0.35
CA SER A 49 -8.42 15.29 -0.77
C SER A 49 -9.64 14.82 -1.55
N LEU A 50 -10.85 15.12 -1.07
CA LEU A 50 -12.08 14.74 -1.74
C LEU A 50 -12.21 15.44 -3.10
N GLU A 51 -11.85 16.71 -3.18
CA GLU A 51 -11.84 17.45 -4.45
C GLU A 51 -10.81 16.86 -5.42
N THR A 52 -9.57 16.65 -4.99
CA THR A 52 -8.48 16.07 -5.78
C THR A 52 -8.85 14.71 -6.35
N LEU A 53 -9.47 13.85 -5.54
CA LEU A 53 -9.77 12.45 -5.91
C LEU A 53 -11.07 12.30 -6.72
N THR A 54 -11.94 13.33 -6.78
CA THR A 54 -13.26 13.20 -7.43
C THR A 54 -13.49 14.18 -8.58
N LYS A 55 -12.75 15.30 -8.64
CA LYS A 55 -12.95 16.32 -9.66
C LYS A 55 -12.05 16.10 -10.87
N HIS A 56 -12.52 16.54 -12.01
CA HIS A 56 -11.70 16.54 -13.22
C HIS A 56 -10.55 17.55 -13.10
N SER A 57 -9.34 17.12 -13.47
CA SER A 57 -8.14 17.95 -13.49
C SER A 57 -7.26 17.60 -14.69
N ASP A 58 -6.23 18.41 -14.97
CA ASP A 58 -5.25 18.15 -16.02
C ASP A 58 -4.38 16.91 -15.69
N TYR A 59 -4.26 16.59 -14.40
CA TYR A 59 -3.55 15.40 -13.87
C TYR A 59 -4.50 14.62 -12.98
N PRO A 60 -5.47 13.89 -13.58
CA PRO A 60 -6.53 13.26 -12.82
C PRO A 60 -5.99 12.07 -12.01
N VAL A 61 -6.36 12.05 -10.73
CA VAL A 61 -6.12 10.96 -9.80
C VAL A 61 -7.42 10.56 -9.14
N SER A 62 -7.49 9.32 -8.65
CA SER A 62 -8.63 8.81 -7.90
C SER A 62 -8.21 7.62 -7.05
N SER A 63 -8.96 7.32 -6.01
CA SER A 63 -8.79 6.12 -5.18
C SER A 63 -10.12 5.39 -5.02
N HIS A 64 -10.07 4.11 -4.61
CA HIS A 64 -11.30 3.37 -4.34
C HIS A 64 -11.95 3.87 -3.04
N TYR A 65 -11.12 4.13 -2.03
CA TYR A 65 -11.56 4.53 -0.71
C TYR A 65 -10.79 5.74 -0.19
N LEU A 66 -11.48 6.56 0.60
CA LEU A 66 -10.91 7.67 1.36
C LEU A 66 -11.39 7.56 2.81
N ILE A 67 -10.46 7.66 3.77
CA ILE A 67 -10.72 7.62 5.20
C ILE A 67 -10.35 8.97 5.82
N PRO A 68 -11.31 9.72 6.39
CA PRO A 68 -11.03 11.02 6.99
C PRO A 68 -10.27 10.89 8.32
N GLU A 69 -9.58 11.95 8.71
CA GLU A 69 -8.81 12.05 9.96
C GLU A 69 -9.69 12.24 11.20
N SER A 70 -10.92 12.76 11.00
CA SER A 70 -11.85 13.06 12.09
C SER A 70 -13.30 12.99 11.64
N VAL A 71 -14.21 12.91 12.61
CA VAL A 71 -15.66 13.03 12.37
C VAL A 71 -15.96 14.43 11.89
N ARG A 72 -16.65 14.54 10.76
CA ARG A 72 -17.08 15.82 10.20
C ARG A 72 -18.50 16.14 10.63
N GLU A 73 -18.73 17.38 11.04
CA GLU A 73 -20.08 17.92 11.23
C GLU A 73 -20.63 18.30 9.85
N ASP A 74 -21.29 17.35 9.17
CA ASP A 74 -22.05 17.71 8.00
C ASP A 74 -23.43 18.27 8.39
N GLU A 75 -24.03 19.11 7.52
CA GLU A 75 -25.33 19.74 7.78
C GLU A 75 -26.46 18.71 7.98
N ASN A 76 -26.24 17.46 7.58
CA ASN A 76 -27.22 16.38 7.64
C ASN A 76 -27.02 15.42 8.81
N ASN A 77 -25.89 15.51 9.54
CA ASN A 77 -25.55 14.62 10.68
C ASN A 77 -25.79 13.13 10.36
N TYR A 78 -25.47 12.72 9.12
CA TYR A 78 -25.89 11.43 8.56
C TYR A 78 -25.18 10.24 9.23
N PHE A 79 -23.92 10.46 9.68
CA PHE A 79 -23.11 9.42 10.31
C PHE A 79 -23.01 9.55 11.84
N GLY A 80 -23.69 10.54 12.43
CA GLY A 80 -23.63 10.76 13.86
C GLY A 80 -22.24 11.17 14.34
N LYS A 81 -21.66 10.33 15.24
CA LYS A 81 -20.30 10.53 15.78
C LYS A 81 -19.29 9.50 15.27
N GLU A 82 -19.65 8.70 14.29
CA GLU A 82 -18.78 7.65 13.74
C GLU A 82 -18.06 8.17 12.49
N LEU A 83 -16.78 7.78 12.31
CA LEU A 83 -16.03 8.05 11.10
C LEU A 83 -16.58 7.19 9.96
N PRO A 84 -16.92 7.77 8.79
CA PRO A 84 -17.34 7.01 7.63
C PRO A 84 -16.15 6.63 6.74
N VAL A 85 -16.27 5.53 6.00
CA VAL A 85 -15.45 5.25 4.82
C VAL A 85 -16.12 5.83 3.59
N TYR A 86 -15.42 6.68 2.85
CA TYR A 86 -15.91 7.20 1.57
C TYR A 86 -15.46 6.27 0.43
N ARG A 87 -16.42 5.66 -0.27
CA ARG A 87 -16.15 4.89 -1.49
C ARG A 87 -16.28 5.82 -2.69
N LEU A 88 -15.17 6.07 -3.38
CA LEU A 88 -15.09 7.00 -4.50
C LEU A 88 -15.15 6.29 -5.85
N VAL A 89 -14.51 5.11 -5.95
CA VAL A 89 -14.52 4.26 -7.14
C VAL A 89 -14.92 2.85 -6.74
N ASP A 90 -15.75 2.20 -7.54
CA ASP A 90 -16.11 0.79 -7.33
C ASP A 90 -14.90 -0.12 -7.55
N GLU A 91 -14.71 -1.14 -6.70
CA GLU A 91 -13.55 -2.05 -6.77
C GLU A 91 -13.39 -2.80 -8.10
N HIS A 92 -14.48 -3.02 -8.82
CA HIS A 92 -14.43 -3.64 -10.15
C HIS A 92 -13.96 -2.69 -11.26
N ARG A 93 -13.82 -1.38 -10.96
CA ARG A 93 -13.27 -0.36 -11.84
C ARG A 93 -11.80 -0.12 -11.51
N ARG A 94 -11.10 0.55 -12.40
CA ARG A 94 -9.73 0.99 -12.22
C ARG A 94 -9.73 2.40 -11.62
N ALA A 95 -9.25 2.58 -10.39
CA ALA A 95 -8.90 3.89 -9.86
C ALA A 95 -7.46 4.26 -10.29
N TRP A 96 -7.13 5.56 -10.27
CA TRP A 96 -5.83 6.09 -10.73
C TRP A 96 -5.03 6.62 -9.55
N HIS A 97 -4.55 5.71 -8.70
CA HIS A 97 -3.85 6.05 -7.44
C HIS A 97 -2.35 5.74 -7.46
N ALA A 98 -1.93 4.69 -8.18
CA ALA A 98 -0.55 4.20 -8.11
C ALA A 98 0.40 4.90 -9.10
N GLY A 99 -0.12 5.51 -10.18
CA GLY A 99 0.68 6.12 -11.24
C GLY A 99 1.64 5.11 -11.91
N VAL A 100 2.83 5.57 -12.28
CA VAL A 100 3.92 4.68 -12.69
C VAL A 100 4.41 3.94 -11.45
N SER A 101 4.25 2.64 -11.45
CA SER A 101 4.46 1.80 -10.28
C SER A 101 4.87 0.40 -10.65
N SER A 102 5.62 -0.25 -9.78
CA SER A 102 6.02 -1.64 -9.92
C SER A 102 6.17 -2.30 -8.56
N TRP A 103 5.76 -3.57 -8.47
CA TRP A 103 5.97 -4.41 -7.31
C TRP A 103 6.18 -5.84 -7.76
N ARG A 104 7.30 -6.46 -7.33
CA ARG A 104 7.71 -7.75 -7.85
C ARG A 104 7.91 -7.65 -9.38
N ASP A 105 7.25 -8.49 -10.16
CA ASP A 105 7.31 -8.48 -11.62
C ASP A 105 6.12 -7.75 -12.26
N GLU A 106 5.19 -7.22 -11.44
CA GLU A 106 4.02 -6.50 -11.93
C GLU A 106 4.32 -5.00 -12.08
N VAL A 107 3.77 -4.42 -13.14
CA VAL A 107 3.84 -2.98 -13.43
C VAL A 107 2.43 -2.41 -13.54
N SER A 108 2.30 -1.09 -13.40
CA SER A 108 0.99 -0.42 -13.55
C SER A 108 -0.06 -0.97 -12.57
N LEU A 109 0.22 -0.95 -11.29
CA LEU A 109 -0.61 -1.58 -10.25
C LEU A 109 -2.05 -1.08 -10.19
N ASN A 110 -2.38 0.07 -10.77
CA ASN A 110 -3.77 0.52 -10.92
C ASN A 110 -4.69 -0.54 -11.54
N ASP A 111 -4.16 -1.43 -12.38
CA ASP A 111 -4.96 -2.42 -13.09
C ASP A 111 -5.38 -3.60 -12.20
N ARG A 112 -4.67 -3.81 -11.08
CA ARG A 112 -4.79 -5.01 -10.24
C ARG A 112 -4.91 -4.72 -8.74
N SER A 113 -5.11 -3.48 -8.34
CA SER A 113 -5.11 -3.08 -6.93
C SER A 113 -6.38 -2.35 -6.51
N ILE A 114 -6.59 -2.35 -5.20
CA ILE A 114 -7.47 -1.42 -4.50
C ILE A 114 -6.58 -0.37 -3.85
N GLY A 115 -6.78 0.92 -4.18
CA GLY A 115 -6.13 2.05 -3.52
C GLY A 115 -6.99 2.56 -2.37
N ILE A 116 -6.36 2.80 -1.22
CA ILE A 116 -6.99 3.37 -0.03
C ILE A 116 -6.19 4.61 0.37
N GLU A 117 -6.83 5.75 0.31
CA GLU A 117 -6.29 7.02 0.78
C GLU A 117 -6.69 7.25 2.25
N VAL A 118 -5.71 7.52 3.08
CA VAL A 118 -5.89 7.86 4.49
C VAL A 118 -5.53 9.33 4.65
N VAL A 119 -6.47 10.18 5.05
CA VAL A 119 -6.22 11.61 5.19
C VAL A 119 -5.16 11.86 6.24
N ASN A 120 -4.08 12.54 5.83
CA ASN A 120 -2.98 12.93 6.68
C ASN A 120 -2.22 14.07 5.99
N GLU A 121 -2.08 15.20 6.68
CA GLU A 121 -1.49 16.43 6.13
C GLU A 121 0.05 16.44 6.27
N PHE A 122 0.72 15.31 6.06
CA PHE A 122 2.16 15.32 6.03
C PHE A 122 2.68 16.16 4.86
N ASP A 123 3.79 16.84 5.02
CA ASP A 123 4.39 17.70 4.01
C ASP A 123 5.81 17.23 3.69
N CYS A 124 6.16 17.26 2.40
CA CYS A 124 7.50 16.98 1.93
C CYS A 124 8.00 18.16 1.10
N GLU A 125 9.07 18.79 1.54
CA GLU A 125 9.76 19.80 0.75
C GLU A 125 10.51 19.11 -0.40
N TYR A 126 9.90 19.11 -1.57
CA TYR A 126 10.59 18.78 -2.82
C TYR A 126 11.33 20.02 -3.27
N THR A 127 12.59 20.15 -2.97
CA THR A 127 13.39 21.28 -3.48
C THR A 127 13.50 21.15 -5.00
N ASN A 128 12.68 21.94 -5.73
CA ASN A 128 12.56 21.99 -7.19
C ASN A 128 13.78 22.62 -7.89
N ASP A 129 14.98 22.43 -7.42
CA ASP A 129 16.16 22.89 -8.15
C ASP A 129 16.56 21.85 -9.19
N LYS A 130 16.18 22.11 -10.44
CA LYS A 130 16.45 21.24 -11.61
C LYS A 130 17.93 21.02 -11.92
N ASN A 131 18.83 21.61 -11.13
CA ASN A 131 20.29 21.61 -11.38
C ASN A 131 21.11 20.90 -10.29
N THR A 132 20.51 20.28 -9.29
CA THR A 132 21.25 19.54 -8.27
C THR A 132 20.93 18.06 -8.35
N ASP A 133 21.98 17.28 -8.35
CA ASP A 133 21.98 15.82 -8.20
C ASP A 133 21.59 15.52 -6.73
N LYS A 134 20.25 15.57 -6.43
CA LYS A 134 19.74 15.52 -5.06
C LYS A 134 19.75 14.09 -4.55
N SER A 135 20.41 13.91 -3.41
CA SER A 135 20.38 12.68 -2.64
C SER A 135 19.01 12.49 -1.98
N VAL A 136 18.67 11.24 -1.62
CA VAL A 136 17.47 10.89 -0.82
C VAL A 136 17.40 11.69 0.48
N ASP A 137 18.57 12.14 0.99
CA ASP A 137 18.72 12.93 2.20
C ASP A 137 18.12 14.36 2.08
N GLU A 138 17.79 14.80 0.86
CA GLU A 138 17.26 16.15 0.61
C GLU A 138 15.73 16.21 0.52
N ILE A 139 15.02 15.08 0.65
CA ILE A 139 13.56 15.07 0.80
C ILE A 139 13.24 15.18 2.28
N ALA A 140 13.13 16.41 2.78
CA ALA A 140 12.69 16.67 4.15
C ALA A 140 11.16 16.52 4.23
N CYS A 141 10.68 15.42 4.79
CA CYS A 141 9.25 15.23 5.06
C CYS A 141 8.96 15.45 6.55
N GLN A 142 7.91 16.22 6.84
CA GLN A 142 7.30 16.32 8.15
C GLN A 142 6.10 15.38 8.19
N PHE A 143 6.32 14.16 8.65
CA PHE A 143 5.27 13.18 8.80
C PHE A 143 4.48 13.41 10.07
N LEU A 144 3.16 13.16 10.01
CA LEU A 144 2.25 13.26 11.14
C LEU A 144 1.75 11.86 11.55
N PRO A 145 1.45 11.63 12.84
CA PRO A 145 0.81 10.39 13.29
C PRO A 145 -0.64 10.33 12.78
N PHE A 146 -1.15 9.11 12.67
CA PHE A 146 -2.54 8.85 12.31
C PHE A 146 -3.42 8.76 13.57
N PRO A 147 -4.63 9.38 13.58
CA PRO A 147 -5.59 9.17 14.66
C PRO A 147 -5.96 7.70 14.86
N VAL A 148 -6.11 7.27 16.11
CA VAL A 148 -6.42 5.87 16.45
C VAL A 148 -7.73 5.42 15.81
N GLU A 149 -8.76 6.25 15.87
CA GLU A 149 -10.08 5.96 15.30
C GLU A 149 -10.03 5.79 13.78
N GLN A 150 -9.17 6.54 13.10
CA GLN A 150 -8.94 6.42 11.65
C GLN A 150 -8.30 5.08 11.30
N ILE A 151 -7.28 4.67 12.07
CA ILE A 151 -6.61 3.38 11.88
C ILE A 151 -7.52 2.21 12.23
N ASP A 152 -8.36 2.33 13.27
CA ASP A 152 -9.33 1.29 13.61
C ASP A 152 -10.38 1.12 12.50
N LEU A 153 -10.82 2.20 11.89
CA LEU A 153 -11.71 2.14 10.73
C LEU A 153 -11.02 1.51 9.51
N LEU A 154 -9.75 1.86 9.26
CA LEU A 154 -8.95 1.24 8.20
C LEU A 154 -8.81 -0.28 8.40
N LYS A 155 -8.56 -0.73 9.65
CA LYS A 155 -8.49 -2.17 9.97
C LYS A 155 -9.78 -2.89 9.60
N LEU A 156 -10.93 -2.31 9.93
CA LEU A 156 -12.24 -2.89 9.58
C LEU A 156 -12.44 -2.96 8.06
N LEU A 157 -12.08 -1.91 7.33
CA LEU A 157 -12.15 -1.90 5.86
C LEU A 157 -11.23 -2.95 5.24
N LEU A 158 -10.00 -3.08 5.74
CA LEU A 158 -9.03 -4.07 5.24
C LEU A 158 -9.50 -5.51 5.48
N ILE A 159 -10.08 -5.81 6.65
CA ILE A 159 -10.67 -7.12 6.94
C ILE A 159 -11.78 -7.44 5.92
N ASP A 160 -12.71 -6.50 5.71
CA ASP A 160 -13.81 -6.66 4.77
C ASP A 160 -13.31 -6.85 3.31
N ILE A 161 -12.29 -6.11 2.88
CA ILE A 161 -11.67 -6.30 1.56
C ILE A 161 -11.02 -7.69 1.45
N LEU A 162 -10.25 -8.13 2.45
CA LEU A 162 -9.58 -9.42 2.42
C LEU A 162 -10.55 -10.61 2.48
N GLU A 163 -11.72 -10.46 3.09
CA GLU A 163 -12.80 -11.46 3.00
C GLU A 163 -13.32 -11.61 1.56
N ARG A 164 -13.42 -10.51 0.81
CA ARG A 164 -13.84 -10.53 -0.60
C ARG A 164 -12.73 -10.96 -1.57
N TYR A 165 -11.47 -10.68 -1.21
CA TYR A 165 -10.29 -10.97 -2.03
C TYR A 165 -9.26 -11.82 -1.28
N PRO A 166 -9.61 -13.07 -0.90
CA PRO A 166 -8.77 -13.90 -0.02
C PRO A 166 -7.47 -14.40 -0.67
N ARG A 167 -7.23 -14.05 -1.93
CA ARG A 167 -6.01 -14.40 -2.66
C ARG A 167 -4.92 -13.34 -2.55
N ILE A 168 -5.21 -12.17 -1.99
CA ILE A 168 -4.20 -11.14 -1.76
C ILE A 168 -3.18 -11.68 -0.77
N ASP A 169 -1.93 -11.79 -1.23
CA ASP A 169 -0.81 -12.24 -0.40
C ASP A 169 -0.48 -11.15 0.63
N PRO A 170 -0.13 -11.49 1.88
CA PRO A 170 0.30 -10.50 2.88
C PRO A 170 1.38 -9.53 2.41
N VAL A 171 2.29 -9.95 1.52
CA VAL A 171 3.33 -9.08 0.95
C VAL A 171 2.83 -8.18 -0.19
N ASP A 172 1.60 -8.34 -0.61
CA ASP A 172 0.96 -7.55 -1.67
C ASP A 172 0.01 -6.48 -1.09
N ILE A 173 0.06 -6.27 0.24
CA ILE A 173 -0.48 -5.10 0.93
C ILE A 173 0.68 -4.15 1.18
N VAL A 174 0.78 -3.10 0.36
CA VAL A 174 1.97 -2.29 0.18
C VAL A 174 1.70 -0.79 0.36
N ALA A 175 2.75 -0.04 0.65
CA ALA A 175 2.75 1.41 0.64
C ALA A 175 2.86 1.96 -0.79
N HIS A 176 2.42 3.19 -1.02
CA HIS A 176 2.73 3.89 -2.27
C HIS A 176 4.25 4.06 -2.46
N SER A 177 4.97 4.32 -1.37
CA SER A 177 6.44 4.38 -1.38
C SER A 177 7.10 3.06 -1.78
N ASP A 178 6.51 1.89 -1.45
CA ASP A 178 7.07 0.59 -1.83
C ASP A 178 7.06 0.38 -3.34
N ILE A 179 6.00 0.83 -4.01
CA ILE A 179 5.76 0.59 -5.45
C ILE A 179 6.27 1.71 -6.35
N ALA A 180 6.63 2.87 -5.77
CA ALA A 180 7.14 4.03 -6.48
C ALA A 180 8.18 4.80 -5.62
N PRO A 181 9.27 4.14 -5.20
CA PRO A 181 10.20 4.65 -4.19
C PRO A 181 10.93 5.92 -4.62
N ASP A 182 11.07 6.16 -5.93
CA ASP A 182 11.75 7.31 -6.52
C ASP A 182 10.98 8.63 -6.40
N ARG A 183 9.67 8.56 -6.14
CA ARG A 183 8.78 9.73 -6.19
C ARG A 183 7.77 9.81 -5.05
N LYS A 184 7.69 8.78 -4.19
CA LYS A 184 6.67 8.67 -3.15
C LYS A 184 7.27 8.34 -1.79
N SER A 185 6.65 8.89 -0.75
CA SER A 185 7.03 8.66 0.65
C SER A 185 5.83 8.28 1.52
N ASP A 186 4.61 8.33 0.97
CA ASP A 186 3.37 7.97 1.67
C ASP A 186 3.23 6.44 1.80
N PRO A 187 2.57 5.97 2.88
CA PRO A 187 1.95 6.72 3.97
C PRO A 187 2.93 7.21 5.06
N GLY A 188 4.24 6.97 4.94
CA GLY A 188 5.28 7.43 5.84
C GLY A 188 5.53 6.53 7.06
N PRO A 189 6.51 6.91 7.92
CA PRO A 189 7.02 6.05 8.99
C PRO A 189 6.08 5.89 10.18
N TYR A 190 5.06 6.74 10.31
CA TYR A 190 4.08 6.64 11.41
C TYR A 190 2.88 5.78 11.07
N PHE A 191 2.82 5.22 9.85
CA PHE A 191 1.77 4.27 9.50
C PHE A 191 1.99 2.95 10.24
N PRO A 192 0.97 2.40 10.92
CA PRO A 192 1.15 1.32 11.90
C PRO A 192 1.16 -0.07 11.27
N TRP A 193 2.09 -0.35 10.35
CA TRP A 193 2.20 -1.64 9.64
C TRP A 193 2.25 -2.84 10.60
N LYS A 194 3.01 -2.70 11.71
CA LYS A 194 3.13 -3.76 12.71
C LYS A 194 1.79 -4.07 13.40
N GLU A 195 0.97 -3.06 13.68
CA GLU A 195 -0.35 -3.26 14.28
C GLU A 195 -1.31 -3.98 13.32
N LEU A 196 -1.23 -3.68 12.02
CA LEU A 196 -1.99 -4.40 10.99
C LEU A 196 -1.57 -5.87 10.94
N TYR A 197 -0.26 -6.13 10.93
CA TYR A 197 0.27 -7.49 10.97
C TYR A 197 -0.20 -8.27 12.20
N ASP A 198 -0.27 -7.66 13.39
CA ASP A 198 -0.68 -8.31 14.63
C ASP A 198 -2.14 -8.80 14.61
N ILE A 199 -2.96 -8.26 13.71
CA ILE A 199 -4.33 -8.72 13.45
C ILE A 199 -4.45 -9.54 12.16
N GLY A 200 -3.33 -9.94 11.55
CA GLY A 200 -3.28 -10.80 10.36
C GLY A 200 -3.33 -10.08 9.03
N ILE A 201 -3.06 -8.77 8.99
CA ILE A 201 -3.09 -7.96 7.77
C ILE A 201 -1.68 -7.53 7.40
N GLY A 202 -1.25 -7.83 6.16
CA GLY A 202 0.07 -7.45 5.66
C GLY A 202 1.20 -8.33 6.15
N ALA A 203 2.41 -7.93 5.82
CA ALA A 203 3.64 -8.68 6.10
C ALA A 203 4.44 -8.02 7.22
N TRP A 204 5.09 -8.84 8.04
CA TRP A 204 6.06 -8.43 9.04
C TRP A 204 7.03 -9.57 9.34
N TYR A 205 8.20 -9.24 9.87
CA TYR A 205 9.24 -10.21 10.21
C TYR A 205 9.07 -10.80 11.61
N ASP A 206 9.66 -12.00 11.82
CA ASP A 206 9.70 -12.66 13.12
C ASP A 206 11.02 -12.34 13.83
N MET A 207 10.97 -12.05 15.13
CA MET A 207 12.13 -11.62 15.90
C MET A 207 13.25 -12.68 15.96
N ASP A 208 12.91 -13.97 16.10
CA ASP A 208 13.90 -15.04 16.13
C ASP A 208 14.68 -15.12 14.81
N THR A 209 13.99 -14.89 13.68
CA THR A 209 14.60 -14.89 12.35
C THR A 209 15.41 -13.61 12.12
N TYR A 210 14.92 -12.46 12.61
CA TYR A 210 15.66 -11.21 12.63
C TYR A 210 16.97 -11.35 13.42
N ASP A 211 16.94 -11.87 14.66
CA ASP A 211 18.11 -12.06 15.49
C ASP A 211 19.15 -12.97 14.82
N LYS A 212 18.69 -14.05 14.16
CA LYS A 212 19.55 -14.93 13.36
C LYS A 212 20.33 -14.15 12.30
N TYR A 213 19.64 -13.35 11.48
CA TYR A 213 20.28 -12.60 10.39
C TYR A 213 21.10 -11.43 10.91
N PHE A 214 20.68 -10.80 11.99
CA PHE A 214 21.47 -9.76 12.66
C PHE A 214 22.83 -10.29 13.10
N GLN A 215 22.90 -11.53 13.62
CA GLN A 215 24.16 -12.17 13.97
C GLN A 215 24.99 -12.55 12.73
N ILE A 216 24.35 -13.06 11.67
CA ILE A 216 25.05 -13.47 10.43
C ILE A 216 25.75 -12.29 9.79
N PHE A 217 25.07 -11.16 9.62
CA PHE A 217 25.65 -9.99 8.95
C PHE A 217 26.66 -9.25 9.83
N GLY A 218 26.47 -9.21 11.16
CA GLY A 218 27.39 -8.52 12.07
C GLY A 218 27.74 -7.13 11.56
N THR A 219 29.05 -6.86 11.44
CA THR A 219 29.57 -5.59 10.90
C THR A 219 29.93 -5.66 9.41
N ASN A 220 29.81 -6.82 8.77
CA ASN A 220 30.18 -7.03 7.38
C ASN A 220 28.93 -7.19 6.53
N LEU A 221 28.49 -6.07 5.94
CA LEU A 221 27.42 -6.11 4.97
C LEU A 221 27.90 -6.75 3.66
N PRO A 222 27.01 -7.46 2.93
CA PRO A 222 27.31 -7.95 1.60
C PRO A 222 27.52 -6.79 0.62
N ASP A 223 27.97 -7.11 -0.58
CA ASP A 223 28.12 -6.12 -1.64
C ASP A 223 26.76 -5.54 -2.09
N ILE A 224 26.81 -4.42 -2.78
CA ILE A 224 25.62 -3.69 -3.23
C ILE A 224 24.76 -4.53 -4.19
N GLU A 225 25.37 -5.34 -5.04
CA GLU A 225 24.66 -6.23 -5.96
C GLU A 225 23.77 -7.23 -5.20
N SER A 226 24.29 -7.81 -4.13
CA SER A 226 23.56 -8.71 -3.25
C SER A 226 22.43 -8.00 -2.51
N ILE A 227 22.64 -6.75 -2.06
CA ILE A 227 21.61 -5.93 -1.39
C ILE A 227 20.48 -5.61 -2.39
N GLN A 228 20.80 -5.15 -3.60
CA GLN A 228 19.84 -4.86 -4.66
C GLN A 228 19.04 -6.13 -5.03
N SER A 229 19.73 -7.27 -5.15
CA SER A 229 19.09 -8.56 -5.41
C SER A 229 18.11 -8.95 -4.32
N ALA A 230 18.45 -8.75 -3.05
CA ALA A 230 17.58 -9.05 -1.92
C ALA A 230 16.33 -8.15 -1.90
N LEU A 231 16.48 -6.83 -2.14
CA LEU A 231 15.36 -5.90 -2.27
C LEU A 231 14.41 -6.33 -3.40
N ARG A 232 14.96 -6.67 -4.57
CA ARG A 232 14.18 -7.11 -5.73
C ARG A 232 13.46 -8.44 -5.47
N VAL A 233 14.12 -9.41 -4.85
CA VAL A 233 13.52 -10.70 -4.47
C VAL A 233 12.34 -10.51 -3.53
N TYR A 234 12.44 -9.57 -2.60
CA TYR A 234 11.30 -9.26 -1.74
C TYR A 234 10.15 -8.62 -2.50
N GLY A 235 10.43 -7.66 -3.39
CA GLY A 235 9.42 -7.03 -4.23
C GLY A 235 9.74 -5.62 -4.74
N TYR A 236 10.76 -4.95 -4.16
CA TYR A 236 11.08 -3.56 -4.48
C TYR A 236 11.60 -3.39 -5.93
N PRO A 237 11.17 -2.33 -6.64
CA PRO A 237 11.59 -2.06 -8.02
C PRO A 237 13.01 -1.46 -8.07
N VAL A 238 14.00 -2.25 -7.66
CA VAL A 238 15.42 -1.86 -7.67
C VAL A 238 16.16 -2.60 -8.78
N GLU A 239 16.91 -1.86 -9.62
CA GLU A 239 17.76 -2.45 -10.61
C GLU A 239 19.07 -2.94 -9.99
N ILE A 240 19.56 -4.08 -10.46
CA ILE A 240 20.82 -4.69 -9.98
C ILE A 240 21.97 -4.09 -10.78
N THR A 241 22.53 -2.98 -10.32
CA THR A 241 23.61 -2.24 -10.97
C THR A 241 24.99 -2.51 -10.36
N GLY A 242 25.02 -3.06 -9.12
CA GLY A 242 26.25 -3.21 -8.34
C GLY A 242 26.81 -1.88 -7.81
N ILE A 243 26.06 -0.78 -7.97
CA ILE A 243 26.47 0.57 -7.54
C ILE A 243 25.46 1.05 -6.49
N ASN A 244 25.94 1.65 -5.39
CA ASN A 244 25.07 2.30 -4.42
C ASN A 244 24.60 3.66 -4.97
N ASP A 245 23.74 3.59 -5.98
CA ASP A 245 23.17 4.72 -6.69
C ASP A 245 21.88 5.21 -6.02
N GLN A 246 21.30 6.28 -6.56
CA GLN A 246 20.12 6.93 -5.97
C GLN A 246 18.88 6.01 -6.00
N GLN A 247 18.68 5.22 -7.05
CA GLN A 247 17.55 4.27 -7.11
C GLN A 247 17.66 3.19 -6.02
N THR A 248 18.89 2.76 -5.67
CA THR A 248 19.13 1.85 -4.56
C THR A 248 18.75 2.50 -3.22
N LYS A 249 19.20 3.74 -3.00
CA LYS A 249 18.85 4.50 -1.79
C LYS A 249 17.34 4.72 -1.65
N PHE A 250 16.65 5.03 -2.74
CA PHE A 250 15.17 5.14 -2.74
C PHE A 250 14.51 3.82 -2.35
N GLY A 251 14.94 2.69 -2.91
CA GLY A 251 14.42 1.38 -2.56
C GLY A 251 14.66 1.00 -1.10
N VAL A 252 15.88 1.27 -0.59
CA VAL A 252 16.22 1.06 0.83
C VAL A 252 15.36 1.96 1.73
N ARG A 253 15.19 3.25 1.37
CA ARG A 253 14.38 4.18 2.14
C ARG A 253 12.91 3.75 2.20
N ALA A 254 12.32 3.34 1.08
CA ALA A 254 10.95 2.83 1.03
C ALA A 254 10.79 1.60 1.93
N PHE A 255 11.71 0.64 1.84
CA PHE A 255 11.77 -0.51 2.72
C PHE A 255 11.83 -0.11 4.21
N GLN A 256 12.66 0.87 4.55
CA GLN A 256 12.81 1.35 5.92
C GLN A 256 11.54 2.08 6.41
N LEU A 257 10.89 2.90 5.58
CA LEU A 257 9.63 3.54 5.92
C LEU A 257 8.55 2.52 6.32
N HIS A 258 8.53 1.36 5.67
CA HIS A 258 7.58 0.29 5.95
C HIS A 258 7.98 -0.57 7.17
N PHE A 259 9.22 -1.09 7.19
CA PHE A 259 9.64 -2.16 8.12
C PHE A 259 10.56 -1.69 9.24
N ARG A 260 11.13 -0.48 9.14
CA ARG A 260 12.07 0.09 10.10
C ARG A 260 11.88 1.61 10.24
N PRO A 261 10.72 2.08 10.69
CA PRO A 261 10.38 3.51 10.71
C PRO A 261 11.25 4.36 11.66
N SER A 262 12.03 3.73 12.54
CA SER A 262 12.97 4.44 13.44
C SER A 262 14.17 5.08 12.72
N ASN A 263 14.53 4.58 11.53
CA ASN A 263 15.59 5.13 10.69
C ASN A 263 15.34 4.75 9.22
N PHE A 264 14.96 5.75 8.43
CA PHE A 264 14.66 5.63 7.00
C PHE A 264 15.59 6.49 6.15
N SER A 265 16.90 6.46 6.47
CA SER A 265 17.93 7.24 5.78
C SER A 265 18.13 6.87 4.30
N GLY A 266 17.72 5.66 3.88
CA GLY A 266 18.04 5.11 2.58
C GLY A 266 19.41 4.43 2.52
N ASP A 267 20.15 4.41 3.63
CA ASP A 267 21.39 3.64 3.75
C ASP A 267 21.10 2.26 4.32
N MET A 268 21.54 1.21 3.62
CA MET A 268 21.42 -0.15 4.10
C MET A 268 22.40 -0.37 5.26
N ASP A 269 21.86 -0.77 6.40
CA ASP A 269 22.65 -1.14 7.56
C ASP A 269 22.34 -2.57 8.04
N GLN A 270 23.04 -3.03 9.07
CA GLN A 270 22.89 -4.37 9.61
C GLN A 270 21.45 -4.68 10.00
N GLU A 271 20.76 -3.75 10.65
CA GLU A 271 19.39 -3.93 11.12
C GLU A 271 18.41 -4.04 9.95
N SER A 272 18.48 -3.10 9.00
CA SER A 272 17.64 -3.14 7.77
C SER A 272 17.88 -4.43 6.98
N LEU A 273 19.13 -4.86 6.86
CA LEU A 273 19.46 -6.09 6.15
C LEU A 273 18.95 -7.34 6.86
N ALA A 274 19.06 -7.38 8.18
CA ALA A 274 18.53 -8.49 9.00
C ALA A 274 17.01 -8.60 8.85
N ILE A 275 16.29 -7.46 8.87
CA ILE A 275 14.85 -7.41 8.64
C ILE A 275 14.51 -7.93 7.24
N LEU A 276 15.23 -7.47 6.21
CA LEU A 276 14.99 -7.86 4.81
C LEU A 276 15.15 -9.37 4.63
N PHE A 277 16.21 -9.97 5.17
CA PHE A 277 16.42 -11.40 5.06
C PHE A 277 15.45 -12.23 5.93
N ALA A 278 15.00 -11.71 7.06
CA ALA A 278 13.94 -12.33 7.85
C ALA A 278 12.61 -12.38 7.08
N LEU A 279 12.28 -11.32 6.36
CA LEU A 279 11.11 -11.26 5.47
C LEU A 279 11.24 -12.20 4.28
N ILE A 280 12.42 -12.27 3.64
CA ILE A 280 12.69 -13.20 2.53
C ILE A 280 12.56 -14.65 3.03
N GLU A 281 13.12 -15.00 4.19
CA GLU A 281 12.98 -16.36 4.75
C GLU A 281 11.52 -16.72 4.98
N LYS A 282 10.72 -15.79 5.45
CA LYS A 282 9.31 -16.00 5.76
C LYS A 282 8.42 -16.11 4.53
N TYR A 283 8.59 -15.22 3.58
CA TYR A 283 7.65 -15.05 2.46
C TYR A 283 8.21 -15.47 1.10
N ARG A 284 9.55 -15.60 0.96
CA ARG A 284 10.27 -15.92 -0.29
C ARG A 284 11.32 -17.02 -0.07
N LYS A 285 11.02 -17.96 0.79
CA LYS A 285 11.97 -18.99 1.24
C LYS A 285 12.70 -19.71 0.09
N HIS A 286 12.03 -19.91 -1.03
CA HIS A 286 12.64 -20.57 -2.19
C HIS A 286 13.79 -19.78 -2.82
N GLU A 287 13.77 -18.44 -2.65
CA GLU A 287 14.77 -17.54 -3.18
C GLU A 287 16.04 -17.45 -2.31
N LEU A 288 15.98 -17.92 -1.06
CA LEU A 288 17.16 -17.86 -0.17
C LEU A 288 18.38 -18.60 -0.72
N ASN A 289 18.18 -19.61 -1.54
CA ASN A 289 19.29 -20.38 -2.14
C ASN A 289 20.19 -19.49 -3.02
N ALA A 290 19.65 -18.43 -3.62
CA ALA A 290 20.42 -17.47 -4.40
C ALA A 290 21.46 -16.72 -3.54
N PHE A 291 21.26 -16.66 -2.23
CA PHE A 291 22.10 -15.95 -1.26
C PHE A 291 23.00 -16.89 -0.44
N SER A 292 23.10 -18.18 -0.80
CA SER A 292 23.90 -19.17 -0.04
C SER A 292 25.33 -18.74 0.21
N GLY A 293 25.96 -18.04 -0.77
CA GLY A 293 27.34 -17.56 -0.66
C GLY A 293 27.55 -16.51 0.44
N ILE A 294 26.56 -15.63 0.67
CA ILE A 294 26.65 -14.58 1.70
C ILE A 294 26.11 -15.05 3.06
N LEU A 295 25.25 -16.05 3.07
CA LEU A 295 24.64 -16.58 4.28
C LEU A 295 25.47 -17.72 4.91
N ASN A 296 26.57 -18.16 4.28
CA ASN A 296 27.36 -19.33 4.69
C ASN A 296 26.49 -20.58 4.95
N ILE A 297 25.41 -20.72 4.20
CA ILE A 297 24.54 -21.90 4.26
C ILE A 297 25.22 -22.97 3.38
N VAL A 298 25.68 -24.06 4.04
CA VAL A 298 26.24 -25.25 3.39
C VAL A 298 25.12 -26.19 2.99
#